data_f8bbdc311001aea66b67ef0197a579a3
#
_entry.id   f8bbdc311001aea66b67ef0197a579a3
#
_cell.length_a   1.000
_cell.length_b   1.000
_cell.length_c   1.000
_cell.angle_alpha   90.00
_cell.angle_beta   90.00
_cell.angle_gamma   90.00
#
_symmetry.space_group_name_H-M   'P 1'
#
loop_
_entity.id
_entity.type
_entity.pdbx_description
1 polymer ?
#
loop_
_entity_poly.entity_id
_entity_poly.type
_entity_poly.pdbx_seq_one_letter_code
_entity_poly.pdbx_strand_id
1 'polypeptide(L)'
;KLPFLQNNKILNYGKLRASFAQVGQAGNYYANYYYTPTYGGGMYSYYPVTYPLPSGVSTFTPYYRVYDEELKPQNTTNYEVGADLHFFGSRLKVEYTYSLQNVEDQIFYVPVDGATGYQEMLTNAGKMRTHAHELSINAAILQAKDFDLNLGINFTKVNNKVIELAPGVESIMLGGFVEPQIRAQAGCTYPNIYGLGFKRDEAGNLLLLNGLPQSSGNSQDLGNCSPNFTTGFTLGGRYKRLSLSTTWSWQQVLA
;
A
#
# COMPACT_ATOMS: atom_id res chain seq x y z
N LYS A 1 11.87 37.42 3.83
CA LYS A 1 10.40 37.72 3.83
C LYS A 1 10.09 38.41 2.52
N LEU A 2 9.12 37.89 1.77
CA LEU A 2 8.71 38.47 0.49
C LEU A 2 7.94 39.77 0.74
N PRO A 3 8.31 40.90 0.12
CA PRO A 3 7.71 42.21 0.44
C PRO A 3 6.19 42.26 0.25
N PHE A 4 5.65 41.54 -0.75
CA PHE A 4 4.22 41.52 -1.04
C PHE A 4 3.36 40.76 -0.02
N LEU A 5 4.01 39.96 0.86
CA LEU A 5 3.35 39.27 1.99
C LEU A 5 3.40 40.10 3.30
N GLN A 6 4.16 41.20 3.31
CA GLN A 6 4.20 42.07 4.48
C GLN A 6 2.90 42.86 4.54
N ASN A 7 2.20 42.79 5.68
CA ASN A 7 0.91 43.44 5.92
C ASN A 7 -0.29 42.89 5.13
N ASN A 8 -0.16 41.68 4.53
CA ASN A 8 -1.30 41.05 3.89
C ASN A 8 -2.29 40.54 4.96
N LYS A 9 -3.53 41.08 4.93
CA LYS A 9 -4.58 40.75 5.91
C LYS A 9 -5.18 39.35 5.68
N ILE A 10 -5.00 38.78 4.50
CA ILE A 10 -5.55 37.48 4.14
C ILE A 10 -4.50 36.39 4.38
N LEU A 11 -3.37 36.42 3.66
CA LEU A 11 -2.29 35.45 3.80
C LEU A 11 -1.22 35.99 4.75
N ASN A 12 -1.14 35.44 5.95
CA ASN A 12 -0.23 35.91 7.01
C ASN A 12 1.09 35.14 7.04
N TYR A 13 1.07 33.91 6.55
CA TYR A 13 2.25 33.03 6.50
C TYR A 13 2.18 32.14 5.26
N GLY A 14 3.30 31.99 4.60
CA GLY A 14 3.47 31.06 3.50
C GLY A 14 4.86 30.48 3.53
N LYS A 15 4.96 29.15 3.49
CA LYS A 15 6.21 28.39 3.40
C LYS A 15 6.06 27.35 2.31
N LEU A 16 7.01 27.32 1.38
CA LEU A 16 7.13 26.24 0.40
C LEU A 16 8.24 25.29 0.88
N ARG A 17 8.03 24.03 0.67
CA ARG A 17 8.97 22.94 0.98
C ARG A 17 9.24 22.15 -0.27
N ALA A 18 10.47 21.73 -0.45
CA ALA A 18 10.87 20.74 -1.43
C ALA A 18 11.93 19.84 -0.81
N SER A 19 11.83 18.55 -1.01
CA SER A 19 12.84 17.60 -0.58
C SER A 19 13.11 16.56 -1.64
N PHE A 20 14.31 16.05 -1.62
CA PHE A 20 14.78 14.92 -2.41
C PHE A 20 15.52 14.00 -1.45
N ALA A 21 15.20 12.71 -1.53
CA ALA A 21 15.87 11.69 -0.75
C ALA A 21 16.08 10.43 -1.58
N GLN A 22 17.19 9.77 -1.38
CA GLN A 22 17.49 8.47 -1.94
C GLN A 22 17.93 7.54 -0.83
N VAL A 23 17.30 6.38 -0.71
CA VAL A 23 17.57 5.41 0.35
C VAL A 23 17.70 4.03 -0.24
N GLY A 24 18.82 3.37 0.06
CA GLY A 24 19.02 1.95 -0.23
C GLY A 24 18.54 1.10 0.95
N GLN A 25 17.80 0.04 0.68
CA GLN A 25 17.37 -0.94 1.68
C GLN A 25 17.87 -2.32 1.25
N ALA A 26 18.76 -2.91 2.04
CA ALA A 26 19.19 -4.29 1.83
C ALA A 26 18.07 -5.26 2.25
N GLY A 27 17.84 -6.29 1.44
CA GLY A 27 17.02 -7.42 1.83
C GLY A 27 17.74 -8.31 2.86
N ASN A 28 16.99 -9.16 3.53
CA ASN A 28 17.58 -10.24 4.32
C ASN A 28 18.14 -11.30 3.36
N TYR A 29 19.43 -11.33 3.23
CA TYR A 29 20.13 -12.34 2.43
C TYR A 29 20.74 -13.39 3.34
N TYR A 30 20.45 -14.65 3.03
CA TYR A 30 21.09 -15.81 3.66
C TYR A 30 21.73 -16.67 2.58
N ALA A 31 22.99 -17.01 2.75
CA ALA A 31 23.66 -17.89 1.80
C ALA A 31 22.99 -19.26 1.74
N ASN A 32 22.71 -19.75 0.54
CA ASN A 32 21.89 -20.94 0.30
C ASN A 32 22.44 -22.20 0.98
N TYR A 33 23.74 -22.30 1.22
CA TYR A 33 24.38 -23.43 1.88
C TYR A 33 24.28 -23.42 3.41
N TYR A 34 23.75 -22.37 4.04
CA TYR A 34 23.55 -22.34 5.50
C TYR A 34 22.30 -23.09 5.96
N TYR A 35 21.44 -23.45 5.04
CA TYR A 35 20.24 -24.16 5.43
C TYR A 35 20.53 -25.64 5.62
N THR A 36 20.54 -26.08 6.87
CA THR A 36 20.55 -27.51 7.17
C THR A 36 19.21 -28.13 6.78
N PRO A 37 19.22 -29.26 6.08
CA PRO A 37 17.99 -29.98 5.81
C PRO A 37 17.26 -30.31 7.11
N THR A 38 15.97 -30.04 7.16
CA THR A 38 15.14 -30.47 8.28
C THR A 38 14.66 -31.90 8.05
N TYR A 39 14.86 -32.76 9.03
CA TYR A 39 14.32 -34.11 9.01
C TYR A 39 12.88 -34.10 9.46
N GLY A 40 12.02 -34.67 8.63
CA GLY A 40 10.58 -34.73 8.88
C GLY A 40 9.82 -33.61 8.20
N GLY A 41 8.51 -33.66 8.33
CA GLY A 41 7.63 -32.60 7.97
C GLY A 41 7.07 -32.69 6.56
N GLY A 42 6.02 -32.12 6.38
CA GLY A 42 5.05 -32.04 5.32
C GLY A 42 3.69 -32.10 5.98
N MET A 43 2.70 -31.59 5.29
CA MET A 43 1.32 -31.71 5.74
C MET A 43 0.53 -32.45 4.67
N TYR A 44 -0.19 -33.48 5.10
CA TYR A 44 -1.21 -34.10 4.28
C TYR A 44 -2.58 -33.64 4.78
N SER A 45 -3.23 -32.82 4.01
CA SER A 45 -4.60 -32.31 4.29
C SER A 45 -4.69 -31.61 5.62
N TYR A 46 -4.08 -31.00 6.31
CA TYR A 46 -4.09 -30.42 7.67
C TYR A 46 -3.42 -31.27 8.76
N TYR A 47 -2.97 -32.48 8.44
CA TYR A 47 -2.25 -33.31 9.41
C TYR A 47 -0.75 -33.25 9.15
N PRO A 48 0.06 -32.97 10.19
CA PRO A 48 1.50 -33.05 10.05
C PRO A 48 1.94 -34.49 9.80
N VAL A 49 2.81 -34.68 8.83
CA VAL A 49 3.45 -35.97 8.59
C VAL A 49 4.73 -36.02 9.43
N THR A 50 4.81 -37.00 10.30
CA THR A 50 6.00 -37.21 11.15
C THR A 50 6.88 -38.32 10.61
N TYR A 51 8.18 -38.10 10.67
CA TYR A 51 9.18 -39.09 10.27
C TYR A 51 10.07 -39.52 11.45
N PRO A 52 10.61 -40.72 11.48
CA PRO A 52 10.44 -41.73 10.42
C PRO A 52 9.00 -42.24 10.32
N LEU A 53 8.58 -42.61 9.11
CA LEU A 53 7.30 -43.31 8.92
C LEU A 53 7.28 -44.62 9.75
N PRO A 54 6.10 -45.20 10.02
CA PRO A 54 5.99 -46.49 10.70
C PRO A 54 6.81 -47.62 10.04
N SER A 55 7.11 -47.48 8.74
CA SER A 55 7.99 -48.34 7.98
C SER A 55 9.51 -48.14 8.24
N GLY A 56 9.86 -47.17 9.08
CA GLY A 56 11.25 -46.81 9.35
C GLY A 56 11.90 -45.92 8.29
N VAL A 57 11.16 -45.48 7.27
CA VAL A 57 11.69 -44.60 6.22
C VAL A 57 11.84 -43.18 6.75
N SER A 58 13.07 -42.67 6.66
CA SER A 58 13.40 -41.27 6.94
C SER A 58 13.38 -40.44 5.67
N THR A 59 13.03 -39.19 5.80
CA THR A 59 13.14 -38.22 4.72
C THR A 59 13.65 -36.88 5.25
N PHE A 60 14.13 -36.06 4.35
CA PHE A 60 14.45 -34.68 4.67
C PHE A 60 13.76 -33.77 3.65
N THR A 61 13.43 -32.56 4.09
CA THR A 61 12.88 -31.53 3.23
C THR A 61 13.97 -30.49 3.05
N PRO A 62 14.44 -30.23 1.81
CA PRO A 62 15.32 -29.11 1.55
C PRO A 62 14.58 -27.81 1.85
N TYR A 63 15.33 -26.75 2.11
CA TYR A 63 14.73 -25.44 2.27
C TYR A 63 14.05 -25.04 0.95
N TYR A 64 12.83 -24.56 1.04
CA TYR A 64 12.00 -24.31 -0.13
C TYR A 64 12.34 -23.00 -0.87
N ARG A 65 13.20 -22.16 -0.30
CA ARG A 65 13.64 -20.88 -0.84
C ARG A 65 15.07 -20.92 -1.31
N VAL A 66 15.33 -20.23 -2.41
CA VAL A 66 16.67 -19.91 -2.88
C VAL A 66 16.86 -18.40 -2.89
N TYR A 67 18.05 -17.94 -2.63
CA TYR A 67 18.41 -16.53 -2.66
C TYR A 67 19.27 -16.26 -3.88
N ASP A 68 18.96 -15.17 -4.58
CA ASP A 68 19.76 -14.71 -5.71
C ASP A 68 21.14 -14.28 -5.20
N GLU A 69 22.20 -14.84 -5.80
CA GLU A 69 23.58 -14.50 -5.43
C GLU A 69 23.96 -13.07 -5.84
N GLU A 70 23.26 -12.51 -6.82
CA GLU A 70 23.43 -11.14 -7.30
C GLU A 70 22.44 -10.15 -6.67
N LEU A 71 21.80 -10.53 -5.57
CA LEU A 71 20.81 -9.70 -4.88
C LEU A 71 21.39 -8.33 -4.52
N LYS A 72 20.75 -7.27 -5.01
CA LYS A 72 21.12 -5.87 -4.77
C LYS A 72 20.17 -5.23 -3.76
N PRO A 73 20.63 -4.21 -3.03
CA PRO A 73 19.70 -3.38 -2.25
C PRO A 73 18.67 -2.72 -3.17
N GLN A 74 17.41 -2.75 -2.77
CA GLN A 74 16.39 -1.95 -3.44
C GLN A 74 16.66 -0.46 -3.19
N ASN A 75 16.47 0.36 -4.21
CA ASN A 75 16.65 1.80 -4.16
C ASN A 75 15.32 2.52 -4.20
N THR A 76 15.10 3.38 -3.22
CA THR A 76 13.93 4.24 -3.16
C THR A 76 14.36 5.68 -3.37
N THR A 77 13.81 6.31 -4.41
CA THR A 77 13.98 7.75 -4.68
C THR A 77 12.67 8.46 -4.38
N ASN A 78 12.71 9.43 -3.50
CA ASN A 78 11.56 10.22 -3.10
C ASN A 78 11.73 11.70 -3.47
N TYR A 79 10.72 12.27 -4.10
CA TYR A 79 10.56 13.69 -4.37
C TYR A 79 9.34 14.19 -3.63
N GLU A 80 9.48 15.25 -2.87
CA GLU A 80 8.39 15.82 -2.10
C GLU A 80 8.33 17.32 -2.31
N VAL A 81 7.14 17.84 -2.53
CA VAL A 81 6.86 19.28 -2.55
C VAL A 81 5.65 19.56 -1.66
N GLY A 82 5.71 20.68 -0.93
CA GLY A 82 4.63 21.04 -0.02
C GLY A 82 4.52 22.54 0.18
N ALA A 83 3.37 22.92 0.69
CA ALA A 83 3.07 24.31 1.04
C ALA A 83 2.36 24.37 2.38
N ASP A 84 2.79 25.29 3.25
CA ASP A 84 2.16 25.61 4.53
C ASP A 84 1.66 27.05 4.44
N LEU A 85 0.34 27.25 4.49
CA LEU A 85 -0.32 28.54 4.30
C LEU A 85 -1.19 28.86 5.51
N HIS A 86 -1.04 30.07 6.06
CA HIS A 86 -1.89 30.55 7.15
C HIS A 86 -2.64 31.80 6.72
N PHE A 87 -3.93 31.81 6.94
CA PHE A 87 -4.84 32.86 6.53
C PHE A 87 -5.55 33.47 7.74
N PHE A 88 -5.96 34.73 7.61
CA PHE A 88 -6.80 35.44 8.56
C PHE A 88 -6.26 35.43 9.98
N GLY A 89 -4.98 35.82 10.15
CA GLY A 89 -4.32 35.81 11.45
C GLY A 89 -4.10 34.38 11.99
N SER A 90 -3.85 33.42 11.11
CA SER A 90 -3.68 31.98 11.41
C SER A 90 -4.95 31.29 11.91
N ARG A 91 -6.12 31.88 11.67
CA ARG A 91 -7.41 31.22 11.95
C ARG A 91 -7.70 30.07 10.99
N LEU A 92 -7.16 30.12 9.77
CA LEU A 92 -7.20 29.03 8.81
C LEU A 92 -5.75 28.65 8.46
N LYS A 93 -5.42 27.40 8.69
CA LYS A 93 -4.13 26.80 8.30
C LYS A 93 -4.39 25.70 7.28
N VAL A 94 -3.67 25.73 6.18
CA VAL A 94 -3.76 24.75 5.10
C VAL A 94 -2.34 24.24 4.84
N GLU A 95 -2.16 22.94 4.97
CA GLU A 95 -0.91 22.25 4.67
C GLU A 95 -1.19 21.23 3.59
N TYR A 96 -0.41 21.30 2.53
CA TYR A 96 -0.50 20.35 1.43
C TYR A 96 0.86 19.78 1.09
N THR A 97 0.92 18.48 0.90
CA THR A 97 2.12 17.78 0.47
C THR A 97 1.79 16.85 -0.69
N TYR A 98 2.61 16.89 -1.71
CA TYR A 98 2.64 15.88 -2.77
C TYR A 98 3.97 15.16 -2.71
N SER A 99 3.94 13.83 -2.74
CA SER A 99 5.13 13.01 -2.85
C SER A 99 5.06 12.05 -4.03
N LEU A 100 6.20 11.88 -4.70
CA LEU A 100 6.45 10.91 -5.75
C LEU A 100 7.59 10.01 -5.32
N GLN A 101 7.30 8.75 -5.08
CA GLN A 101 8.28 7.74 -4.73
C GLN A 101 8.44 6.75 -5.88
N ASN A 102 9.68 6.51 -6.29
CA ASN A 102 10.05 5.44 -7.21
C ASN A 102 10.91 4.44 -6.46
N VAL A 103 10.55 3.18 -6.54
CA VAL A 103 11.34 2.07 -6.02
C VAL A 103 11.85 1.28 -7.20
N GLU A 104 13.16 1.13 -7.28
CA GLU A 104 13.86 0.28 -8.24
C GLU A 104 14.47 -0.91 -7.52
N ASP A 105 14.65 -2.00 -8.25
CA ASP A 105 15.20 -3.25 -7.71
C ASP A 105 14.41 -3.76 -6.50
N GLN A 106 13.07 -3.58 -6.51
CA GLN A 106 12.19 -4.08 -5.44
C GLN A 106 12.42 -5.56 -5.21
N ILE A 107 12.68 -5.92 -3.96
CA ILE A 107 12.94 -7.31 -3.58
C ILE A 107 11.62 -8.03 -3.35
N PHE A 108 11.42 -9.15 -4.08
CA PHE A 108 10.26 -10.02 -3.95
C PHE A 108 10.67 -11.49 -3.85
N TYR A 109 9.77 -12.29 -3.28
CA TYR A 109 9.79 -13.73 -3.46
C TYR A 109 9.06 -14.07 -4.76
N VAL A 110 9.78 -14.58 -5.73
CA VAL A 110 9.26 -14.95 -7.05
C VAL A 110 9.14 -16.47 -7.11
N PRO A 111 7.98 -17.00 -7.54
CA PRO A 111 7.83 -18.44 -7.77
C PRO A 111 8.86 -18.93 -8.81
N VAL A 112 9.45 -20.08 -8.56
CA VAL A 112 10.37 -20.74 -9.51
C VAL A 112 9.80 -22.08 -9.94
N ASP A 113 10.31 -22.60 -11.07
CA ASP A 113 9.91 -23.92 -11.56
C ASP A 113 10.25 -24.99 -10.53
N GLY A 114 9.29 -25.88 -10.23
CA GLY A 114 9.46 -26.97 -9.28
C GLY A 114 10.59 -27.95 -9.63
N ALA A 115 10.99 -28.01 -10.91
CA ALA A 115 12.15 -28.81 -11.34
C ALA A 115 13.48 -28.34 -10.73
N THR A 116 13.54 -27.08 -10.25
CA THR A 116 14.70 -26.54 -9.53
C THR A 116 14.87 -27.13 -8.12
N GLY A 117 13.82 -27.75 -7.57
CA GLY A 117 13.77 -28.23 -6.19
C GLY A 117 13.39 -27.14 -5.17
N TYR A 118 13.17 -25.91 -5.61
CA TYR A 118 12.72 -24.79 -4.80
C TYR A 118 11.29 -24.38 -5.18
N GLN A 119 10.64 -23.62 -4.31
CA GLN A 119 9.30 -23.07 -4.57
C GLN A 119 9.37 -21.59 -4.95
N GLU A 120 10.31 -20.86 -4.37
CA GLU A 120 10.45 -19.42 -4.57
C GLU A 120 11.91 -18.97 -4.47
N MET A 121 12.22 -17.88 -5.17
CA MET A 121 13.52 -17.22 -5.14
C MET A 121 13.36 -15.78 -4.67
N LEU A 122 14.23 -15.36 -3.73
CA LEU A 122 14.34 -13.96 -3.34
C LEU A 122 15.28 -13.26 -4.31
N THR A 123 14.77 -12.32 -5.07
CA THR A 123 15.52 -11.57 -6.08
C THR A 123 14.98 -10.15 -6.27
N ASN A 124 15.72 -9.31 -6.96
CA ASN A 124 15.27 -8.00 -7.39
C ASN A 124 14.31 -8.17 -8.57
N ALA A 125 13.02 -8.00 -8.33
CA ALA A 125 11.99 -8.46 -9.25
C ALA A 125 10.96 -7.38 -9.62
N GLY A 126 11.24 -6.10 -9.44
CA GLY A 126 10.27 -5.12 -9.86
C GLY A 126 10.64 -3.66 -9.67
N LYS A 127 9.84 -2.81 -10.30
CA LYS A 127 9.81 -1.37 -10.09
C LYS A 127 8.42 -0.93 -9.67
N MET A 128 8.38 -0.04 -8.70
CA MET A 128 7.13 0.48 -8.17
C MET A 128 7.14 2.00 -8.16
N ARG A 129 5.96 2.58 -8.29
CA ARG A 129 5.77 4.03 -8.21
C ARG A 129 4.60 4.35 -7.32
N THR A 130 4.81 5.26 -6.39
CA THR A 130 3.78 5.75 -5.48
C THR A 130 3.60 7.25 -5.65
N HIS A 131 2.36 7.68 -5.82
CA HIS A 131 1.95 9.07 -5.74
C HIS A 131 1.12 9.24 -4.46
N ALA A 132 1.48 10.19 -3.61
CA ALA A 132 0.70 10.50 -2.44
C ALA A 132 0.34 11.99 -2.40
N HIS A 133 -0.89 12.26 -2.00
CA HIS A 133 -1.42 13.60 -1.74
C HIS A 133 -1.90 13.64 -0.31
N GLU A 134 -1.40 14.59 0.45
CA GLU A 134 -1.80 14.84 1.83
C GLU A 134 -2.23 16.28 1.97
N LEU A 135 -3.41 16.49 2.54
CA LEU A 135 -3.97 17.79 2.81
C LEU A 135 -4.45 17.85 4.26
N SER A 136 -3.99 18.85 5.00
CA SER A 136 -4.48 19.15 6.34
C SER A 136 -5.03 20.57 6.36
N ILE A 137 -6.26 20.71 6.84
CA ILE A 137 -6.94 21.98 7.02
C ILE A 137 -7.33 22.10 8.48
N ASN A 138 -6.89 23.17 9.14
CA ASN A 138 -7.27 23.48 10.52
C ASN A 138 -7.85 24.89 10.56
N ALA A 139 -9.11 24.99 10.99
CA ALA A 139 -9.85 26.25 11.04
C ALA A 139 -10.37 26.54 12.45
N ALA A 140 -10.03 27.70 12.97
CA ALA A 140 -10.68 28.27 14.13
C ALA A 140 -11.93 29.02 13.64
N ILE A 141 -13.08 28.31 13.55
CA ILE A 141 -14.34 28.86 12.99
C ILE A 141 -14.85 29.99 13.85
N LEU A 142 -14.85 29.78 15.16
CA LEU A 142 -15.28 30.78 16.11
C LEU A 142 -14.32 30.83 17.30
N GLN A 143 -13.95 32.04 17.68
CA GLN A 143 -13.12 32.32 18.87
C GLN A 143 -13.76 33.49 19.61
N ALA A 144 -14.38 33.22 20.75
CA ALA A 144 -15.02 34.21 21.62
C ALA A 144 -14.60 33.94 23.06
N LYS A 145 -14.89 34.88 23.96
CA LYS A 145 -14.50 34.81 25.38
C LYS A 145 -14.91 33.47 26.04
N ASP A 146 -16.15 33.07 25.80
CA ASP A 146 -16.73 31.89 26.45
C ASP A 146 -16.98 30.72 25.49
N PHE A 147 -16.68 30.86 24.18
CA PHE A 147 -16.97 29.85 23.17
C PHE A 147 -15.89 29.79 22.11
N ASP A 148 -15.36 28.59 21.88
CA ASP A 148 -14.44 28.30 20.78
C ASP A 148 -14.99 27.13 19.95
N LEU A 149 -14.83 27.20 18.63
CA LEU A 149 -15.17 26.15 17.70
C LEU A 149 -14.04 25.97 16.69
N ASN A 150 -13.48 24.76 16.63
CA ASN A 150 -12.39 24.42 15.75
C ASN A 150 -12.77 23.24 14.87
N LEU A 151 -12.38 23.29 13.60
CA LEU A 151 -12.55 22.23 12.61
C LEU A 151 -11.18 21.80 12.09
N GLY A 152 -10.92 20.51 12.11
CA GLY A 152 -9.78 19.87 11.46
C GLY A 152 -10.26 18.95 10.34
N ILE A 153 -9.59 18.97 9.19
CA ILE A 153 -9.81 18.05 8.08
C ILE A 153 -8.46 17.54 7.63
N ASN A 154 -8.32 16.21 7.57
CA ASN A 154 -7.15 15.56 7.00
C ASN A 154 -7.62 14.68 5.84
N PHE A 155 -6.97 14.82 4.69
CA PHE A 155 -7.23 14.04 3.51
C PHE A 155 -5.93 13.39 3.04
N THR A 156 -5.98 12.09 2.74
CA THR A 156 -4.84 11.34 2.20
C THR A 156 -5.31 10.48 1.04
N LYS A 157 -4.59 10.60 -0.07
CA LYS A 157 -4.76 9.73 -1.23
C LYS A 157 -3.41 9.17 -1.64
N VAL A 158 -3.29 7.85 -1.62
CA VAL A 158 -2.09 7.13 -2.04
C VAL A 158 -2.43 6.24 -3.22
N ASN A 159 -1.68 6.40 -4.31
CA ASN A 159 -1.79 5.54 -5.48
C ASN A 159 -0.44 4.87 -5.70
N ASN A 160 -0.40 3.58 -5.43
CA ASN A 160 0.78 2.74 -5.58
C ASN A 160 0.59 1.82 -6.79
N LYS A 161 1.57 1.77 -7.68
CA LYS A 161 1.51 1.02 -8.93
C LYS A 161 2.78 0.21 -9.15
N VAL A 162 2.60 -1.05 -9.57
CA VAL A 162 3.70 -1.85 -10.11
C VAL A 162 3.95 -1.38 -11.54
N ILE A 163 5.14 -0.88 -11.82
CA ILE A 163 5.53 -0.41 -13.15
C ILE A 163 5.96 -1.58 -14.00
N GLU A 164 6.83 -2.42 -13.46
CA GLU A 164 7.31 -3.64 -14.11
C GLU A 164 7.69 -4.70 -13.07
N LEU A 165 7.70 -5.94 -13.48
CA LEU A 165 8.23 -7.08 -12.73
C LEU A 165 9.43 -7.66 -13.50
N ALA A 166 10.14 -8.62 -12.87
CA ALA A 166 11.27 -9.30 -13.51
C ALA A 166 10.84 -9.95 -14.85
N PRO A 167 11.75 -10.06 -15.81
CA PRO A 167 11.46 -10.71 -17.10
C PRO A 167 10.84 -12.09 -16.93
N GLY A 168 9.72 -12.33 -17.63
CA GLY A 168 8.99 -13.60 -17.57
C GLY A 168 8.03 -13.72 -16.36
N VAL A 169 7.99 -12.74 -15.45
CA VAL A 169 7.07 -12.71 -14.31
C VAL A 169 5.91 -11.76 -14.62
N GLU A 170 4.73 -12.30 -14.85
CA GLU A 170 3.52 -11.49 -15.11
C GLU A 170 2.89 -10.98 -13.81
N SER A 171 2.89 -11.81 -12.79
CA SER A 171 2.35 -11.47 -11.46
C SER A 171 2.99 -12.30 -10.36
N ILE A 172 3.00 -11.74 -9.14
CA ILE A 172 3.48 -12.40 -7.93
C ILE A 172 2.30 -12.47 -6.95
N MET A 173 1.97 -13.68 -6.49
CA MET A 173 0.98 -13.88 -5.44
C MET A 173 1.58 -13.43 -4.10
N LEU A 174 0.91 -12.51 -3.43
CA LEU A 174 1.32 -11.98 -2.12
C LEU A 174 0.57 -12.66 -0.97
N GLY A 175 -0.61 -13.20 -1.25
CA GLY A 175 -1.44 -13.86 -0.26
C GLY A 175 -2.83 -14.19 -0.80
N GLY A 176 -3.66 -14.76 0.06
CA GLY A 176 -5.03 -15.16 -0.26
C GLY A 176 -5.18 -16.67 -0.41
N PHE A 177 -6.27 -17.07 -1.05
CA PHE A 177 -6.62 -18.47 -1.33
C PHE A 177 -6.40 -18.79 -2.82
N VAL A 178 -7.02 -19.84 -3.32
CA VAL A 178 -7.06 -20.12 -4.76
C VAL A 178 -7.75 -18.94 -5.47
N GLU A 179 -8.85 -18.46 -4.90
CA GLU A 179 -9.57 -17.25 -5.29
C GLU A 179 -10.39 -16.72 -4.11
N PRO A 180 -10.41 -15.41 -3.86
CA PRO A 180 -9.56 -14.37 -4.48
C PRO A 180 -8.13 -14.40 -3.97
N GLN A 181 -7.22 -13.82 -4.75
CA GLN A 181 -5.82 -13.63 -4.39
C GLN A 181 -5.46 -12.16 -4.30
N ILE A 182 -4.44 -11.86 -3.52
CA ILE A 182 -3.76 -10.57 -3.51
C ILE A 182 -2.48 -10.72 -4.31
N ARG A 183 -2.27 -9.87 -5.31
CA ARG A 183 -1.14 -9.96 -6.23
C ARG A 183 -0.40 -8.63 -6.40
N ALA A 184 0.87 -8.74 -6.78
CA ALA A 184 1.60 -7.70 -7.48
C ALA A 184 1.59 -8.05 -8.96
N GLN A 185 1.01 -7.20 -9.80
CA GLN A 185 0.89 -7.41 -11.24
C GLN A 185 1.37 -6.19 -12.00
N ALA A 186 2.20 -6.38 -13.01
CA ALA A 186 2.74 -5.29 -13.81
C ALA A 186 1.62 -4.46 -14.45
N GLY A 187 1.73 -3.14 -14.35
CA GLY A 187 0.73 -2.19 -14.85
C GLY A 187 -0.48 -1.96 -13.94
N CYS A 188 -0.69 -2.77 -12.90
CA CYS A 188 -1.81 -2.65 -11.97
C CYS A 188 -1.46 -1.85 -10.71
N THR A 189 -2.49 -1.50 -9.93
CA THR A 189 -2.32 -0.95 -8.58
C THR A 189 -1.70 -2.01 -7.66
N TYR A 190 -1.02 -1.58 -6.60
CA TYR A 190 -0.37 -2.48 -5.66
C TYR A 190 -0.84 -2.22 -4.22
N PRO A 191 -1.23 -3.29 -3.49
CA PRO A 191 -1.54 -4.63 -3.99
C PRO A 191 -2.92 -4.67 -4.65
N ASN A 192 -3.10 -5.51 -5.69
CA ASN A 192 -4.40 -5.68 -6.35
C ASN A 192 -5.12 -6.97 -5.92
N ILE A 193 -6.44 -6.94 -5.99
CA ILE A 193 -7.30 -8.11 -5.79
C ILE A 193 -7.49 -8.79 -7.14
N TYR A 194 -7.21 -10.07 -7.21
CA TYR A 194 -7.31 -10.89 -8.41
C TYR A 194 -8.21 -12.08 -8.17
N GLY A 195 -9.19 -12.29 -9.04
CA GLY A 195 -10.16 -13.38 -8.89
C GLY A 195 -11.25 -13.35 -9.92
N LEU A 196 -12.23 -14.23 -9.76
CA LEU A 196 -13.42 -14.30 -10.61
C LEU A 196 -14.29 -13.06 -10.38
N GLY A 197 -14.57 -12.35 -11.44
CA GLY A 197 -15.53 -11.26 -11.46
C GLY A 197 -16.88 -11.67 -12.06
N PHE A 198 -17.71 -10.68 -12.32
CA PHE A 198 -18.99 -10.86 -13.02
C PHE A 198 -18.94 -10.24 -14.41
N LYS A 199 -19.60 -10.88 -15.37
CA LYS A 199 -19.78 -10.34 -16.71
C LYS A 199 -20.61 -9.08 -16.67
N ARG A 200 -20.18 -8.08 -17.44
CA ARG A 200 -20.89 -6.81 -17.62
C ARG A 200 -21.11 -6.55 -19.10
N ASP A 201 -22.16 -5.80 -19.40
CA ASP A 201 -22.40 -5.27 -20.74
C ASP A 201 -21.50 -4.03 -21.02
N GLU A 202 -21.59 -3.48 -22.24
CA GLU A 202 -20.84 -2.29 -22.63
C GLU A 202 -21.18 -1.03 -21.80
N ALA A 203 -22.36 -0.99 -21.17
CA ALA A 203 -22.80 0.06 -20.27
C ALA A 203 -22.37 -0.17 -18.81
N GLY A 204 -21.70 -1.31 -18.51
CA GLY A 204 -21.22 -1.67 -17.17
C GLY A 204 -22.26 -2.38 -16.29
N ASN A 205 -23.46 -2.71 -16.81
CA ASN A 205 -24.47 -3.44 -16.05
C ASN A 205 -24.13 -4.93 -15.97
N LEU A 206 -24.53 -5.57 -14.86
CA LEU A 206 -24.35 -7.00 -14.68
C LEU A 206 -25.18 -7.82 -15.69
N LEU A 207 -24.55 -8.76 -16.36
CA LEU A 207 -25.25 -9.75 -17.18
C LEU A 207 -25.83 -10.84 -16.27
N LEU A 208 -27.14 -11.02 -16.35
CA LEU A 208 -27.89 -12.00 -15.56
C LEU A 208 -28.27 -13.22 -16.40
N LEU A 209 -28.20 -14.39 -15.79
CA LEU A 209 -28.79 -15.65 -16.31
C LEU A 209 -29.73 -16.18 -15.26
N ASN A 210 -31.01 -16.32 -15.60
CA ASN A 210 -32.06 -16.71 -14.66
C ASN A 210 -32.12 -15.86 -13.39
N GLY A 211 -31.84 -14.53 -13.51
CA GLY A 211 -31.85 -13.59 -12.40
C GLY A 211 -30.59 -13.58 -11.54
N LEU A 212 -29.57 -14.38 -11.88
CA LEU A 212 -28.29 -14.43 -11.15
C LEU A 212 -27.17 -13.85 -12.00
N PRO A 213 -26.19 -13.12 -11.38
CA PRO A 213 -25.02 -12.61 -12.08
C PRO A 213 -24.19 -13.75 -12.70
N GLN A 214 -23.78 -13.56 -13.95
CA GLN A 214 -22.91 -14.51 -14.64
C GLN A 214 -21.45 -14.31 -14.24
N SER A 215 -20.73 -15.39 -13.91
CA SER A 215 -19.29 -15.35 -13.68
C SER A 215 -18.56 -14.95 -14.96
N SER A 216 -17.44 -14.20 -14.80
CA SER A 216 -16.52 -13.87 -15.90
C SER A 216 -15.92 -15.13 -16.56
N GLY A 217 -15.83 -16.24 -15.82
CA GLY A 217 -15.22 -17.48 -16.26
C GLY A 217 -13.70 -17.52 -16.11
N ASN A 218 -13.05 -16.36 -16.12
CA ASN A 218 -11.61 -16.22 -15.91
C ASN A 218 -11.35 -15.23 -14.78
N SER A 219 -10.28 -15.47 -14.03
CA SER A 219 -9.81 -14.54 -13.01
C SER A 219 -9.24 -13.28 -13.66
N GLN A 220 -9.48 -12.15 -13.05
CA GLN A 220 -9.12 -10.83 -13.55
C GLN A 220 -8.76 -9.89 -12.39
N ASP A 221 -8.21 -8.73 -12.70
CA ASP A 221 -8.03 -7.65 -11.73
C ASP A 221 -9.41 -7.13 -11.30
N LEU A 222 -9.70 -7.24 -10.01
CA LEU A 222 -10.96 -6.78 -9.41
C LEU A 222 -10.81 -5.42 -8.72
N GLY A 223 -9.60 -4.87 -8.68
CA GLY A 223 -9.33 -3.57 -8.12
C GLY A 223 -8.26 -3.55 -7.03
N ASN A 224 -8.23 -2.47 -6.29
CA ASN A 224 -7.20 -2.18 -5.31
C ASN A 224 -7.62 -2.61 -3.89
N CYS A 225 -6.69 -3.18 -3.11
CA CYS A 225 -6.89 -3.46 -1.69
C CYS A 225 -6.88 -2.19 -0.83
N SER A 226 -6.26 -1.12 -1.32
CA SER A 226 -6.14 0.14 -0.58
C SER A 226 -7.31 1.07 -0.88
N PRO A 227 -7.74 1.89 0.09
CA PRO A 227 -8.76 2.90 -0.16
C PRO A 227 -8.33 3.89 -1.24
N ASN A 228 -9.28 4.37 -2.06
CA ASN A 228 -9.04 5.44 -3.02
C ASN A 228 -8.59 6.73 -2.35
N PHE A 229 -9.15 7.01 -1.17
CA PHE A 229 -8.71 8.05 -0.27
C PHE A 229 -9.23 7.78 1.16
N THR A 230 -8.59 8.41 2.12
CA THR A 230 -9.06 8.49 3.49
C THR A 230 -9.23 9.94 3.89
N THR A 231 -10.29 10.25 4.63
CA THR A 231 -10.54 11.59 5.16
C THR A 231 -10.90 11.50 6.62
N GLY A 232 -10.25 12.33 7.43
CA GLY A 232 -10.55 12.52 8.85
C GLY A 232 -11.17 13.89 9.08
N PHE A 233 -12.21 13.95 9.89
CA PHE A 233 -12.85 15.19 10.33
C PHE A 233 -12.78 15.26 11.84
N THR A 234 -12.32 16.36 12.39
CA THR A 234 -12.30 16.62 13.82
C THR A 234 -13.04 17.91 14.11
N LEU A 235 -14.06 17.85 14.94
CA LEU A 235 -14.78 19.03 15.42
C LEU A 235 -14.57 19.14 16.92
N GLY A 236 -14.01 20.26 17.37
CA GLY A 236 -13.78 20.56 18.77
C GLY A 236 -14.49 21.85 19.17
N GLY A 237 -15.27 21.79 20.23
CA GLY A 237 -15.97 22.94 20.79
C GLY A 237 -15.67 23.10 22.27
N ARG A 238 -15.56 24.35 22.73
CA ARG A 238 -15.46 24.70 24.14
C ARG A 238 -16.50 25.80 24.47
N TYR A 239 -17.31 25.55 25.47
CA TYR A 239 -18.18 26.55 26.05
C TYR A 239 -17.87 26.71 27.54
N LYS A 240 -17.33 27.85 27.92
CA LYS A 240 -16.82 28.12 29.27
C LYS A 240 -15.86 27.01 29.75
N ARG A 241 -16.32 26.17 30.69
CA ARG A 241 -15.52 25.06 31.26
C ARG A 241 -15.82 23.71 30.64
N LEU A 242 -16.80 23.62 29.77
CA LEU A 242 -17.17 22.39 29.08
C LEU A 242 -16.46 22.31 27.71
N SER A 243 -15.79 21.21 27.43
CA SER A 243 -15.19 20.95 26.14
C SER A 243 -15.72 19.63 25.57
N LEU A 244 -16.01 19.63 24.27
CA LEU A 244 -16.41 18.45 23.50
C LEU A 244 -15.54 18.37 22.27
N SER A 245 -15.02 17.17 21.97
CA SER A 245 -14.32 16.89 20.73
C SER A 245 -14.83 15.59 20.15
N THR A 246 -14.99 15.56 18.83
CA THR A 246 -15.39 14.37 18.10
C THR A 246 -14.58 14.25 16.83
N THR A 247 -14.25 13.01 16.44
CA THR A 247 -13.47 12.69 15.25
C THR A 247 -14.20 11.63 14.47
N TRP A 248 -14.31 11.83 13.17
CA TRP A 248 -14.84 10.87 12.21
C TRP A 248 -13.77 10.52 11.20
N SER A 249 -13.78 9.27 10.75
CA SER A 249 -12.94 8.80 9.65
C SER A 249 -13.82 8.24 8.55
N TRP A 250 -13.52 8.62 7.32
CA TRP A 250 -14.16 8.09 6.13
C TRP A 250 -13.10 7.51 5.20
N GLN A 251 -13.30 6.26 4.79
CA GLN A 251 -12.46 5.57 3.82
C GLN A 251 -13.33 5.21 2.61
N GLN A 252 -12.93 5.69 1.44
CA GLN A 252 -13.57 5.35 0.18
C GLN A 252 -12.84 4.16 -0.43
N VAL A 253 -13.49 3.02 -0.43
CA VAL A 253 -13.02 1.81 -1.12
C VAL A 253 -13.70 1.75 -2.49
N LEU A 254 -13.05 1.20 -3.51
CA LEU A 254 -13.69 0.87 -4.78
C LEU A 254 -14.80 -0.16 -4.54
N ALA A 255 -15.99 0.12 -5.09
CA ALA A 255 -17.07 -0.83 -5.22
C ALA A 255 -17.02 -1.46 -6.62
#